data_d501682951be604ee7bf372b47f96a44
#
_entry.id   d501682951be604ee7bf372b47f96a44
#
_cell.length_a   1.000
_cell.length_b   1.000
_cell.length_c   1.000
_cell.angle_alpha   90.00
_cell.angle_beta   90.00
_cell.angle_gamma   90.00
#
_symmetry.space_group_name_H-M   'P 1'
#
loop_
_entity.id
_entity.type
_entity.pdbx_description
1 polymer ?
#
loop_
_entity_poly.entity_id
_entity_poly.type
_entity_poly.pdbx_seq_one_letter_code
_entity_poly.pdbx_strand_id
1 'polypeptide(L)'
;MEKGVPDSAVESVSYTHLDGVKYGYRAAEYEGLHDMYKKTRTEAFGEEVKRRIMLGSFVLSSGYYDAYYLKALRTKALIKKEFDQAFEKYDVILAPAAPYTAPKIGESLQDPLAMYLGDVYTVAVNLCGLPGITVPCGMDKAGMPIGIQMIGDCFAEEKILRAAAAYEAVRGAFPTSEKGGKKA
;
A
#
# COMPACT_ATOMS: atom_id res chain seq x y z
N MET A 1 -5.30 -10.34 -29.29
CA MET A 1 -4.46 -9.28 -28.66
C MET A 1 -5.21 -8.82 -27.43
N GLU A 2 -4.94 -9.41 -26.29
CA GLU A 2 -5.47 -8.93 -25.01
C GLU A 2 -4.79 -7.60 -24.70
N LYS A 3 -5.59 -6.56 -24.56
CA LYS A 3 -5.13 -5.24 -24.12
C LYS A 3 -4.61 -5.38 -22.70
N GLY A 4 -3.38 -4.97 -22.52
CA GLY A 4 -2.62 -5.13 -21.29
C GLY A 4 -3.36 -4.68 -20.03
N VAL A 5 -3.10 -5.42 -18.98
CA VAL A 5 -3.45 -5.06 -17.61
C VAL A 5 -2.93 -3.64 -17.34
N PRO A 6 -3.72 -2.74 -16.74
CA PRO A 6 -3.27 -1.38 -16.44
C PRO A 6 -1.97 -1.40 -15.61
N ASP A 7 -1.05 -0.51 -15.89
CA ASP A 7 0.27 -0.42 -15.23
C ASP A 7 0.20 -0.50 -13.69
N SER A 8 -0.82 0.09 -13.07
CA SER A 8 -1.04 0.03 -11.62
C SER A 8 -1.33 -1.38 -11.08
N ALA A 9 -2.01 -2.23 -11.85
CA ALA A 9 -2.28 -3.62 -11.45
C ALA A 9 -1.04 -4.49 -11.64
N VAL A 10 -0.20 -4.20 -12.64
CA VAL A 10 1.10 -4.85 -12.85
C VAL A 10 2.07 -4.50 -11.72
N GLU A 11 2.08 -3.25 -11.25
CA GLU A 11 2.90 -2.84 -10.11
C GLU A 11 2.53 -3.57 -8.83
N SER A 12 1.25 -3.70 -8.53
CA SER A 12 0.77 -4.40 -7.32
C SER A 12 1.13 -5.89 -7.31
N VAL A 13 1.06 -6.56 -8.45
CA VAL A 13 1.36 -8.00 -8.59
C VAL A 13 2.87 -8.26 -8.69
N SER A 14 3.64 -7.28 -9.14
CA SER A 14 5.06 -7.44 -9.44
C SER A 14 5.94 -7.69 -8.20
N TYR A 15 5.53 -7.28 -7.01
CA TYR A 15 6.27 -7.57 -5.79
C TYR A 15 6.36 -9.06 -5.44
N THR A 16 5.47 -9.89 -5.95
CA THR A 16 5.36 -11.30 -5.57
C THR A 16 5.77 -12.30 -6.66
N HIS A 17 6.03 -11.87 -7.91
CA HIS A 17 6.09 -12.79 -9.06
C HIS A 17 7.32 -12.64 -9.96
N LEU A 18 8.46 -12.20 -9.46
CA LEU A 18 9.49 -11.58 -10.31
C LEU A 18 10.83 -12.27 -10.39
N ASP A 19 10.83 -13.57 -10.43
CA ASP A 19 12.05 -14.24 -10.87
C ASP A 19 12.15 -14.34 -12.40
N GLY A 20 11.05 -14.27 -13.14
CA GLY A 20 11.03 -14.39 -14.60
C GLY A 20 11.46 -15.76 -15.13
N VAL A 21 11.93 -16.62 -14.25
CA VAL A 21 12.43 -17.96 -14.57
C VAL A 21 11.32 -18.98 -14.33
N LYS A 22 10.79 -19.02 -13.12
CA LYS A 22 9.81 -20.00 -12.70
C LYS A 22 8.41 -19.40 -12.55
N TYR A 23 8.34 -18.17 -12.07
CA TYR A 23 7.08 -17.48 -11.76
C TYR A 23 7.03 -16.10 -12.37
N GLY A 24 5.81 -15.65 -12.69
CA GLY A 24 5.53 -14.31 -13.17
C GLY A 24 5.84 -14.08 -14.64
N TYR A 25 5.97 -12.81 -15.00
CA TYR A 25 6.25 -12.38 -16.36
C TYR A 25 7.67 -12.75 -16.79
N ARG A 26 7.83 -13.21 -18.02
CA ARG A 26 9.10 -13.44 -18.69
C ARG A 26 9.10 -12.74 -20.04
N ALA A 27 10.14 -12.00 -20.36
CA ALA A 27 10.33 -11.42 -21.68
C ALA A 27 10.26 -12.50 -22.77
N ALA A 28 9.59 -12.20 -23.87
CA ALA A 28 9.38 -13.18 -24.96
C ALA A 28 10.65 -13.44 -25.75
N GLU A 29 11.51 -12.42 -25.91
CA GLU A 29 12.74 -12.47 -26.69
C GLU A 29 13.96 -12.12 -25.85
N TYR A 30 14.92 -13.03 -25.74
CA TYR A 30 16.15 -12.82 -24.99
C TYR A 30 17.30 -13.72 -25.49
N GLU A 31 18.53 -13.26 -25.28
CA GLU A 31 19.76 -13.99 -25.58
C GLU A 31 20.44 -14.48 -24.30
N GLY A 32 20.11 -15.71 -23.87
CA GLY A 32 20.68 -16.31 -22.67
C GLY A 32 20.07 -15.78 -21.36
N LEU A 33 20.52 -16.38 -20.25
CA LEU A 33 19.91 -16.20 -18.93
C LEU A 33 20.01 -14.75 -18.41
N HIS A 34 21.17 -14.12 -18.59
CA HIS A 34 21.39 -12.76 -18.08
C HIS A 34 20.52 -11.72 -18.80
N ASP A 35 20.41 -11.83 -20.12
CA ASP A 35 19.56 -10.95 -20.93
C ASP A 35 18.07 -11.19 -20.63
N MET A 36 17.67 -12.45 -20.40
CA MET A 36 16.33 -12.78 -19.95
C MET A 36 15.94 -12.03 -18.67
N TYR A 37 16.79 -12.08 -17.64
CA TYR A 37 16.52 -11.35 -16.39
C TYR A 37 16.46 -9.84 -16.60
N LYS A 38 17.38 -9.28 -17.37
CA LYS A 38 17.44 -7.85 -17.65
C LYS A 38 16.19 -7.37 -18.38
N LYS A 39 15.80 -8.03 -19.46
CA LYS A 39 14.60 -7.68 -20.23
C LYS A 39 13.34 -7.89 -19.45
N THR A 40 13.18 -9.03 -18.77
CA THR A 40 12.02 -9.34 -17.93
C THR A 40 11.78 -8.24 -16.88
N ARG A 41 12.82 -7.81 -16.16
CA ARG A 41 12.68 -6.76 -15.15
C ARG A 41 12.43 -5.38 -15.77
N THR A 42 12.99 -5.11 -16.93
CA THR A 42 12.80 -3.85 -17.65
C THR A 42 11.35 -3.70 -18.12
N GLU A 43 10.76 -4.76 -18.63
CA GLU A 43 9.42 -4.77 -19.19
C GLU A 43 8.33 -4.91 -18.10
N ALA A 44 8.58 -5.73 -17.07
CA ALA A 44 7.59 -6.04 -16.05
C ALA A 44 7.52 -5.01 -14.90
N PHE A 45 8.61 -4.32 -14.60
CA PHE A 45 8.61 -3.35 -13.51
C PHE A 45 8.21 -1.94 -13.95
N GLY A 46 7.22 -1.35 -13.31
CA GLY A 46 6.90 0.06 -13.43
C GLY A 46 8.02 0.96 -12.87
N GLU A 47 7.97 2.24 -13.21
CA GLU A 47 8.99 3.24 -12.83
C GLU A 47 9.17 3.37 -11.32
N GLU A 48 8.07 3.37 -10.54
CA GLU A 48 8.11 3.49 -9.08
C GLU A 48 8.76 2.25 -8.43
N VAL A 49 8.45 1.05 -8.94
CA VAL A 49 9.06 -0.20 -8.45
C VAL A 49 10.57 -0.18 -8.69
N LYS A 50 11.02 0.22 -9.88
CA LYS A 50 12.45 0.38 -10.21
C LYS A 50 13.13 1.36 -9.26
N ARG A 51 12.49 2.51 -9.00
CA ARG A 51 13.00 3.54 -8.07
C ARG A 51 13.19 2.98 -6.67
N ARG A 52 12.19 2.26 -6.12
CA ARG A 52 12.26 1.65 -4.79
C ARG A 52 13.32 0.57 -4.68
N ILE A 53 13.47 -0.28 -5.69
CA ILE A 53 14.52 -1.30 -5.73
C ILE A 53 15.91 -0.66 -5.72
N MET A 54 16.13 0.38 -6.53
CA MET A 54 17.41 1.10 -6.57
C MET A 54 17.69 1.81 -5.25
N LEU A 55 16.69 2.47 -4.67
CA LEU A 55 16.82 3.13 -3.37
C LEU A 55 17.12 2.12 -2.25
N GLY A 56 16.45 0.98 -2.23
CA GLY A 56 16.74 -0.09 -1.27
C GLY A 56 18.16 -0.62 -1.38
N SER A 57 18.63 -0.86 -2.58
CA SER A 57 20.01 -1.29 -2.84
C SER A 57 21.03 -0.25 -2.37
N PHE A 58 20.77 1.03 -2.59
CA PHE A 58 21.61 2.12 -2.12
C PHE A 58 21.67 2.18 -0.58
N VAL A 59 20.52 2.14 0.09
CA VAL A 59 20.43 2.21 1.56
C VAL A 59 21.14 1.04 2.24
N LEU A 60 21.15 -0.14 1.61
CA LEU A 60 21.81 -1.34 2.11
C LEU A 60 23.28 -1.44 1.71
N SER A 61 23.81 -0.52 0.88
CA SER A 61 25.20 -0.57 0.43
C SER A 61 26.18 -0.17 1.54
N SER A 62 27.43 -0.63 1.39
CA SER A 62 28.53 -0.32 2.32
C SER A 62 28.69 1.19 2.48
N GLY A 63 28.83 1.66 3.73
CA GLY A 63 28.95 3.08 4.09
C GLY A 63 27.63 3.82 4.31
N TYR A 64 26.49 3.29 3.82
CA TYR A 64 25.15 3.88 4.04
C TYR A 64 24.29 3.06 5.00
N TYR A 65 24.64 1.80 5.23
CA TYR A 65 23.89 0.89 6.08
C TYR A 65 23.67 1.45 7.49
N ASP A 66 24.73 1.89 8.17
CA ASP A 66 24.64 2.42 9.53
C ASP A 66 23.91 3.77 9.57
N ALA A 67 24.18 4.64 8.61
CA ALA A 67 23.63 5.99 8.58
C ALA A 67 22.14 6.02 8.25
N TYR A 68 21.67 5.13 7.40
CA TYR A 68 20.29 5.12 6.92
C TYR A 68 19.49 3.91 7.43
N TYR A 69 19.95 2.69 7.18
CA TYR A 69 19.18 1.50 7.51
C TYR A 69 19.04 1.28 9.02
N LEU A 70 20.14 1.32 9.77
CA LEU A 70 20.07 1.17 11.23
C LEU A 70 19.33 2.32 11.91
N LYS A 71 19.49 3.56 11.39
CA LYS A 71 18.71 4.69 11.89
C LYS A 71 17.21 4.50 11.66
N ALA A 72 16.82 4.01 10.48
CA ALA A 72 15.43 3.69 10.16
C ALA A 72 14.87 2.60 11.08
N LEU A 73 15.64 1.53 11.36
CA LEU A 73 15.23 0.47 12.28
C LEU A 73 15.00 1.00 13.71
N ARG A 74 15.88 1.88 14.20
CA ARG A 74 15.72 2.53 15.53
C ARG A 74 14.47 3.39 15.55
N THR A 75 14.22 4.18 14.52
CA THR A 75 13.00 5.00 14.40
C THR A 75 11.74 4.12 14.35
N LYS A 76 11.76 3.02 13.57
CA LYS A 76 10.68 2.03 13.55
C LYS A 76 10.38 1.48 14.95
N ALA A 77 11.41 1.15 15.73
CA ALA A 77 11.25 0.64 17.08
C ALA A 77 10.61 1.68 18.03
N LEU A 78 10.95 2.97 17.87
CA LEU A 78 10.32 4.05 18.64
C LEU A 78 8.84 4.19 18.27
N ILE A 79 8.49 4.22 16.99
CA ILE A 79 7.11 4.28 16.54
C ILE A 79 6.30 3.10 17.10
N LYS A 80 6.86 1.87 17.00
CA LYS A 80 6.21 0.66 17.55
C LYS A 80 5.92 0.81 19.04
N LYS A 81 6.88 1.30 19.81
CA LYS A 81 6.73 1.52 21.26
C LYS A 81 5.58 2.46 21.60
N GLU A 82 5.37 3.52 20.83
CA GLU A 82 4.24 4.45 21.05
C GLU A 82 2.88 3.75 20.83
N PHE A 83 2.78 2.90 19.79
CA PHE A 83 1.59 2.08 19.58
C PHE A 83 1.38 1.07 20.70
N ASP A 84 2.44 0.38 21.15
CA ASP A 84 2.36 -0.59 22.25
C ASP A 84 1.82 0.06 23.52
N GLN A 85 2.31 1.25 23.87
CA GLN A 85 1.82 2.03 25.01
C GLN A 85 0.36 2.47 24.86
N ALA A 86 -0.07 2.79 23.65
CA ALA A 86 -1.47 3.12 23.39
C ALA A 86 -2.37 1.88 23.58
N PHE A 87 -1.94 0.71 23.11
CA PHE A 87 -2.70 -0.53 23.26
C PHE A 87 -2.72 -1.11 24.69
N GLU A 88 -1.87 -0.64 25.60
CA GLU A 88 -2.04 -0.90 27.05
C GLU A 88 -3.34 -0.28 27.59
N LYS A 89 -3.88 0.74 26.95
CA LYS A 89 -5.04 1.51 27.42
C LYS A 89 -6.26 1.39 26.52
N TYR A 90 -6.06 1.14 25.24
CA TYR A 90 -7.11 1.16 24.21
C TYR A 90 -7.12 -0.13 23.44
N ASP A 91 -8.31 -0.62 23.10
CA ASP A 91 -8.48 -1.85 22.31
C ASP A 91 -8.35 -1.61 20.81
N VAL A 92 -8.71 -0.42 20.33
CA VAL A 92 -8.73 -0.03 18.91
C VAL A 92 -8.39 1.45 18.79
N ILE A 93 -7.56 1.77 17.81
CA ILE A 93 -7.24 3.16 17.43
C ILE A 93 -8.02 3.48 16.14
N LEU A 94 -8.70 4.62 16.12
CA LEU A 94 -9.40 5.13 14.95
C LEU A 94 -8.58 6.23 14.29
N ALA A 95 -8.45 6.17 12.98
CA ALA A 95 -7.75 7.19 12.17
C ALA A 95 -8.45 7.37 10.81
N PRO A 96 -8.24 8.49 10.12
CA PRO A 96 -8.58 8.58 8.71
C PRO A 96 -7.83 7.50 7.90
N ALA A 97 -8.46 6.94 6.86
CA ALA A 97 -7.78 5.99 5.98
C ALA A 97 -6.79 6.69 5.04
N ALA A 98 -7.13 7.91 4.61
CA ALA A 98 -6.31 8.75 3.76
C ALA A 98 -6.57 10.23 4.07
N PRO A 99 -5.63 11.16 3.76
CA PRO A 99 -5.80 12.58 4.01
C PRO A 99 -6.79 13.26 3.06
N TYR A 100 -7.12 12.63 1.97
CA TYR A 100 -8.05 13.13 0.93
C TYR A 100 -8.82 11.97 0.29
N THR A 101 -9.89 12.29 -0.43
CA THR A 101 -10.65 11.33 -1.23
C THR A 101 -9.88 10.95 -2.50
N ALA A 102 -10.32 9.91 -3.21
CA ALA A 102 -9.60 9.41 -4.38
C ALA A 102 -9.33 10.52 -5.42
N PRO A 103 -8.08 10.69 -5.87
CA PRO A 103 -7.72 11.63 -6.93
C PRO A 103 -8.27 11.15 -8.28
N LYS A 104 -8.26 12.02 -9.28
CA LYS A 104 -8.58 11.63 -10.65
C LYS A 104 -7.50 10.69 -11.20
N ILE A 105 -7.90 9.83 -12.13
CA ILE A 105 -6.98 8.88 -12.77
C ILE A 105 -5.83 9.65 -13.42
N GLY A 106 -4.59 9.29 -13.08
CA GLY A 106 -3.36 9.91 -13.58
C GLY A 106 -2.89 11.17 -12.83
N GLU A 107 -3.71 11.76 -11.95
CA GLU A 107 -3.35 12.97 -11.21
C GLU A 107 -2.26 12.73 -10.16
N SER A 108 -2.33 11.62 -9.45
CA SER A 108 -1.37 11.26 -8.40
C SER A 108 0.06 10.99 -8.91
N LEU A 109 0.22 10.70 -10.19
CA LEU A 109 1.53 10.42 -10.80
C LEU A 109 2.34 11.69 -11.10
N GLN A 110 1.71 12.88 -11.04
CA GLN A 110 2.35 14.15 -11.40
C GLN A 110 3.17 14.74 -10.25
N ASP A 111 2.84 14.41 -9.00
CA ASP A 111 3.57 14.88 -7.81
C ASP A 111 3.92 13.70 -6.89
N PRO A 112 5.18 13.21 -6.91
CA PRO A 112 5.62 12.12 -6.06
C PRO A 112 5.51 12.42 -4.56
N LEU A 113 5.66 13.69 -4.15
CA LEU A 113 5.53 14.06 -2.74
C LEU A 113 4.08 13.97 -2.27
N ALA A 114 3.13 14.45 -3.06
CA ALA A 114 1.70 14.31 -2.77
C ALA A 114 1.29 12.83 -2.71
N MET A 115 1.83 11.99 -3.59
CA MET A 115 1.62 10.55 -3.56
C MET A 115 2.09 9.92 -2.24
N TYR A 116 3.30 10.24 -1.78
CA TYR A 116 3.82 9.72 -0.50
C TYR A 116 3.03 10.24 0.71
N LEU A 117 2.58 11.48 0.68
CA LEU A 117 1.74 12.04 1.74
C LEU A 117 0.35 11.38 1.81
N GLY A 118 -0.11 10.77 0.73
CA GLY A 118 -1.33 9.97 0.70
C GLY A 118 -1.32 8.78 1.66
N ASP A 119 -0.14 8.25 1.95
CA ASP A 119 0.06 7.05 2.79
C ASP A 119 0.35 7.39 4.26
N VAL A 120 0.30 8.67 4.66
CA VAL A 120 0.74 9.12 6.00
C VAL A 120 0.06 8.38 7.16
N TYR A 121 -1.20 7.98 7.01
CA TYR A 121 -1.95 7.26 8.03
C TYR A 121 -1.78 5.74 7.98
N THR A 122 -1.28 5.16 6.89
CA THR A 122 -1.16 3.71 6.70
C THR A 122 0.27 3.19 6.86
N VAL A 123 1.28 4.02 6.58
CA VAL A 123 2.69 3.63 6.66
C VAL A 123 3.07 3.18 8.07
N ALA A 124 2.64 3.90 9.13
CA ALA A 124 2.97 3.55 10.51
C ALA A 124 2.40 2.17 10.91
N VAL A 125 1.20 1.85 10.47
CA VAL A 125 0.55 0.54 10.71
C VAL A 125 1.38 -0.59 10.11
N ASN A 126 1.81 -0.42 8.84
CA ASN A 126 2.66 -1.38 8.14
C ASN A 126 4.04 -1.52 8.80
N LEU A 127 4.68 -0.41 9.17
CA LEU A 127 5.98 -0.43 9.86
C LEU A 127 5.93 -1.15 11.20
N CYS A 128 4.84 -1.03 11.94
CA CYS A 128 4.66 -1.63 13.25
C CYS A 128 4.13 -3.07 13.19
N GLY A 129 3.73 -3.57 12.02
CA GLY A 129 3.16 -4.91 11.87
C GLY A 129 1.82 -5.07 12.58
N LEU A 130 1.00 -4.01 12.56
CA LEU A 130 -0.31 -3.97 13.19
C LEU A 130 -1.41 -4.35 12.20
N PRO A 131 -2.46 -5.06 12.63
CA PRO A 131 -3.63 -5.27 11.80
C PRO A 131 -4.45 -3.99 11.67
N GLY A 132 -5.00 -3.75 10.48
CA GLY A 132 -5.86 -2.60 10.22
C GLY A 132 -6.99 -2.96 9.26
N ILE A 133 -8.15 -2.37 9.45
CA ILE A 133 -9.30 -2.46 8.56
C ILE A 133 -9.81 -1.07 8.24
N THR A 134 -10.18 -0.84 6.99
CA THR A 134 -10.83 0.40 6.56
C THR A 134 -12.28 0.13 6.21
N VAL A 135 -13.17 0.94 6.76
CA VAL A 135 -14.60 0.90 6.45
C VAL A 135 -15.08 2.26 5.96
N PRO A 136 -16.03 2.33 5.02
CA PRO A 136 -16.59 3.61 4.58
C PRO A 136 -17.33 4.29 5.75
N CYS A 137 -17.10 5.60 5.92
CA CYS A 137 -17.74 6.37 7.00
C CYS A 137 -18.58 7.56 6.51
N GLY A 138 -18.44 7.95 5.26
CA GLY A 138 -19.17 9.08 4.68
C GLY A 138 -18.81 9.33 3.24
N MET A 139 -19.34 10.40 2.69
CA MET A 139 -19.05 10.92 1.35
C MET A 139 -18.59 12.36 1.48
N ASP A 140 -17.68 12.76 0.59
CA ASP A 140 -17.34 14.17 0.43
C ASP A 140 -18.42 14.94 -0.37
N LYS A 141 -18.21 16.26 -0.57
CA LYS A 141 -19.14 17.11 -1.34
C LYS A 141 -19.28 16.71 -2.81
N ALA A 142 -18.31 15.95 -3.34
CA ALA A 142 -18.33 15.44 -4.71
C ALA A 142 -18.94 14.04 -4.82
N GLY A 143 -19.37 13.44 -3.69
CA GLY A 143 -19.92 12.09 -3.64
C GLY A 143 -18.86 11.01 -3.63
N MET A 144 -17.60 11.34 -3.33
CA MET A 144 -16.52 10.36 -3.20
C MET A 144 -16.49 9.76 -1.80
N PRO A 145 -16.27 8.43 -1.66
CA PRO A 145 -16.28 7.77 -0.37
C PRO A 145 -15.11 8.20 0.52
N ILE A 146 -15.39 8.37 1.80
CA ILE A 146 -14.42 8.63 2.86
C ILE A 146 -14.31 7.37 3.71
N GLY A 147 -13.09 6.93 4.00
CA GLY A 147 -12.81 5.77 4.85
C GLY A 147 -12.30 6.16 6.23
N ILE A 148 -12.75 5.42 7.24
CA ILE A 148 -12.15 5.41 8.57
C ILE A 148 -11.36 4.13 8.75
N GLN A 149 -10.14 4.23 9.28
CA GLN A 149 -9.27 3.11 9.58
C GLN A 149 -9.39 2.74 11.06
N MET A 150 -9.52 1.46 11.35
CA MET A 150 -9.46 0.87 12.68
C MET A 150 -8.21 0.04 12.78
N ILE A 151 -7.35 0.33 13.75
CA ILE A 151 -6.06 -0.30 13.97
C ILE A 151 -6.13 -1.07 15.28
N GLY A 152 -5.70 -2.32 15.29
CA GLY A 152 -5.60 -3.18 16.47
C GLY A 152 -4.16 -3.47 16.85
N ASP A 153 -3.98 -4.03 18.03
CA ASP A 153 -2.69 -4.59 18.45
C ASP A 153 -2.31 -5.82 17.60
N CYS A 154 -1.08 -6.25 17.69
CA CYS A 154 -0.60 -7.45 16.98
C CYS A 154 -1.52 -8.64 17.22
N PHE A 155 -1.92 -9.33 16.15
CA PHE A 155 -2.83 -10.49 16.18
C PHE A 155 -4.23 -10.21 16.77
N ALA A 156 -4.66 -8.93 16.79
CA ALA A 156 -5.98 -8.53 17.28
C ALA A 156 -7.01 -8.34 16.14
N GLU A 157 -6.90 -9.09 15.03
CA GLU A 157 -7.79 -9.03 13.87
C GLU A 157 -9.25 -9.22 14.27
N GLU A 158 -9.54 -10.14 15.20
CA GLU A 158 -10.89 -10.37 15.69
C GLU A 158 -11.49 -9.12 16.33
N LYS A 159 -10.71 -8.38 17.13
CA LYS A 159 -11.18 -7.15 17.79
C LYS A 159 -11.56 -6.09 16.76
N ILE A 160 -10.71 -5.83 15.77
CA ILE A 160 -10.99 -4.81 14.75
C ILE A 160 -12.13 -5.21 13.82
N LEU A 161 -12.27 -6.50 13.49
CA LEU A 161 -13.40 -7.01 12.72
C LEU A 161 -14.73 -6.82 13.47
N ARG A 162 -14.77 -7.12 14.77
CA ARG A 162 -15.93 -6.88 15.62
C ARG A 162 -16.28 -5.40 15.73
N ALA A 163 -15.26 -4.54 15.91
CA ALA A 163 -15.46 -3.09 15.96
C ALA A 163 -16.00 -2.55 14.62
N ALA A 164 -15.45 -3.00 13.51
CA ALA A 164 -15.90 -2.64 12.17
C ALA A 164 -17.34 -3.08 11.91
N ALA A 165 -17.69 -4.33 12.24
CA ALA A 165 -19.04 -4.85 12.08
C ALA A 165 -20.05 -4.08 12.95
N ALA A 166 -19.71 -3.75 14.20
CA ALA A 166 -20.54 -2.95 15.09
C ALA A 166 -20.76 -1.53 14.53
N TYR A 167 -19.68 -0.93 13.99
CA TYR A 167 -19.78 0.38 13.35
C TYR A 167 -20.68 0.35 12.11
N GLU A 168 -20.52 -0.65 11.24
CA GLU A 168 -21.35 -0.82 10.05
C GLU A 168 -22.84 -1.00 10.39
N ALA A 169 -23.14 -1.75 11.44
CA ALA A 169 -24.51 -1.92 11.92
C ALA A 169 -25.15 -0.59 12.35
N VAL A 170 -24.39 0.29 13.00
CA VAL A 170 -24.87 1.62 13.44
C VAL A 170 -24.95 2.60 12.27
N ARG A 171 -23.94 2.62 11.40
CA ARG A 171 -23.93 3.48 10.21
C ARG A 171 -25.08 3.15 9.25
N GLY A 172 -25.46 1.88 9.15
CA GLY A 172 -26.46 1.41 8.20
C GLY A 172 -25.91 1.23 6.77
N ALA A 173 -26.81 1.14 5.81
CA ALA A 173 -26.47 0.93 4.40
C ALA A 173 -25.59 2.06 3.87
N PHE A 174 -24.52 1.70 3.16
CA PHE A 174 -23.64 2.62 2.47
C PHE A 174 -23.83 2.46 0.96
N PRO A 175 -23.89 3.57 0.18
CA PRO A 175 -24.02 3.50 -1.26
C PRO A 175 -22.89 2.66 -1.86
N THR A 176 -23.23 1.61 -2.56
CA THR A 176 -22.26 0.86 -3.36
C THR A 176 -22.19 1.48 -4.75
N SER A 177 -21.00 1.46 -5.36
CA SER A 177 -20.89 1.81 -6.77
C SER A 177 -21.82 0.92 -7.57
N GLU A 178 -22.72 1.48 -8.37
CA GLU A 178 -23.53 0.70 -9.30
C GLU A 178 -22.57 -0.11 -10.19
N LYS A 179 -22.72 -1.44 -10.16
CA LYS A 179 -21.99 -2.32 -11.07
C LYS A 179 -22.42 -1.99 -12.49
N GLY A 180 -21.53 -1.37 -13.23
CA GLY A 180 -21.73 -1.11 -14.63
C GLY A 180 -22.00 0.36 -14.93
N GLY A 181 -20.95 1.13 -15.13
CA GLY A 181 -21.09 2.33 -15.93
C GLY A 181 -21.75 1.94 -17.24
N LYS A 182 -22.89 2.55 -17.56
CA LYS A 182 -23.50 2.42 -18.88
C LYS A 182 -22.40 2.72 -19.89
N LYS A 183 -22.10 1.75 -20.76
CA LYS A 183 -21.28 2.03 -21.94
C LYS A 183 -21.99 3.15 -22.71
N ALA A 184 -21.39 4.33 -22.72
CA ALA A 184 -21.71 5.36 -23.68
C ALA A 184 -21.05 5.00 -25.00
#